data_51951093676d9f865811a2a4f45003f1
#
_entry.id   51951093676d9f865811a2a4f45003f1
#
_cell.length_a   1.000
_cell.length_b   1.000
_cell.length_c   1.000
_cell.angle_alpha   90.00
_cell.angle_beta   90.00
_cell.angle_gamma   90.00
#
_symmetry.space_group_name_H-M   'P 1'
#
loop_
_entity.id
_entity.type
_entity.pdbx_description
1 polymer ?
#
loop_
_entity_poly.entity_id
_entity_poly.type
_entity_poly.pdbx_seq_one_letter_code
_entity_poly.pdbx_strand_id
1 'polypeptide(L)'
;MNKNIQYKKLTDICEIITGEWGTEITENSQNIVSVIRTTNFLNNGKIDIQNKELIKREIDKKKIEQKQLKRGDIIIEKSGGSPNQPVGRVVFFDFNSNEVFLCNNFTSILRVKEDINSKYIFYFLRNNYKINKVVKYQNKTTGIINLKLQNYLNESCIFLPELKIQNKIVNILDNLENIIEKNQNYLTHLVVLTKSLFTTMFGDPFSKVINKEEEKSFLKDITIINPSKKEIEEIKSNLEISFITMADISEDGRINVDNIKKLEDVKNNFTFFKENDVLFAKITPCMENGKGGVAKSLKNNIGFGTTEIHVLRPISNITNSQWIYHLTKLPLFRKDAEIHMTGSAGQKRVPTTYLANFKIKVPPIELQNKFAERIEKIEKLKFTIMTIILITYENMKKKGVEKD
;
A
#
# COMPACT_ATOMS: atom_id res chain seq x y z
N MET A 1 10.97 -46.85 5.73
CA MET A 1 12.26 -46.18 5.45
C MET A 1 12.29 -44.88 6.23
N ASN A 2 12.92 -44.88 7.42
CA ASN A 2 13.16 -43.65 8.17
C ASN A 2 14.21 -42.80 7.41
N LYS A 3 13.80 -41.90 6.54
CA LYS A 3 14.70 -40.87 6.03
C LYS A 3 15.04 -39.98 7.21
N ASN A 4 16.32 -39.95 7.60
CA ASN A 4 16.85 -39.07 8.64
C ASN A 4 16.38 -37.63 8.40
N ILE A 5 15.41 -37.20 9.19
CA ILE A 5 14.98 -35.79 9.21
C ILE A 5 16.15 -34.99 9.75
N GLN A 6 16.79 -34.19 8.92
CA GLN A 6 18.00 -33.48 9.29
C GLN A 6 17.68 -32.01 9.54
N TYR A 7 17.63 -31.64 10.83
CA TYR A 7 17.64 -30.19 11.21
C TYR A 7 19.08 -29.72 11.31
N LYS A 8 19.36 -28.58 10.71
CA LYS A 8 20.68 -27.93 10.75
C LYS A 8 20.55 -26.51 11.33
N LYS A 9 21.54 -26.11 12.12
CA LYS A 9 21.69 -24.72 12.54
C LYS A 9 22.13 -23.87 11.37
N LEU A 10 21.70 -22.62 11.31
CA LEU A 10 22.12 -21.73 10.23
C LEU A 10 23.63 -21.45 10.26
N THR A 11 24.24 -21.46 11.43
CA THR A 11 25.72 -21.37 11.59
C THR A 11 26.48 -22.54 10.96
N ASP A 12 25.86 -23.71 10.83
CA ASP A 12 26.51 -24.89 10.23
C ASP A 12 26.49 -24.87 8.70
N ILE A 13 25.57 -24.10 8.11
CA ILE A 13 25.28 -24.08 6.67
C ILE A 13 25.54 -22.74 5.99
N CYS A 14 25.81 -21.70 6.75
CA CYS A 14 26.12 -20.36 6.21
C CYS A 14 27.45 -19.85 6.74
N GLU A 15 28.26 -19.28 5.85
CA GLU A 15 29.37 -18.40 6.21
C GLU A 15 28.82 -17.02 6.52
N ILE A 16 29.31 -16.36 7.58
CA ILE A 16 28.88 -15.02 7.99
C ILE A 16 29.98 -14.03 7.66
N ILE A 17 29.72 -13.12 6.74
CA ILE A 17 30.67 -12.10 6.32
C ILE A 17 30.14 -10.72 6.73
N THR A 18 30.86 -9.99 7.55
CA THR A 18 30.47 -8.64 7.98
C THR A 18 30.62 -7.65 6.83
N GLY A 19 29.62 -6.82 6.62
CA GLY A 19 29.66 -5.75 5.62
C GLY A 19 30.76 -4.72 5.89
N GLU A 20 31.05 -3.89 4.89
CA GLU A 20 32.10 -2.85 4.92
C GLU A 20 31.53 -1.53 4.43
N TRP A 21 31.93 -0.42 5.06
CA TRP A 21 31.44 0.90 4.67
C TRP A 21 32.42 1.66 3.76
N GLY A 22 33.74 1.43 3.96
CA GLY A 22 34.78 2.16 3.24
C GLY A 22 34.89 3.64 3.61
N THR A 23 35.58 4.38 2.75
CA THR A 23 35.83 5.83 2.87
C THR A 23 35.11 6.61 1.77
N GLU A 24 35.05 7.92 1.91
CA GLU A 24 34.49 8.80 0.88
C GLU A 24 35.42 8.81 -0.35
N ILE A 25 34.78 8.96 -1.51
CA ILE A 25 35.51 9.04 -2.79
C ILE A 25 36.22 10.39 -2.88
N THR A 26 37.48 10.35 -3.28
CA THR A 26 38.33 11.51 -3.61
C THR A 26 38.77 11.43 -5.07
N GLU A 27 39.39 12.47 -5.59
CA GLU A 27 39.90 12.49 -6.97
C GLU A 27 40.94 11.38 -7.25
N ASN A 28 41.60 10.86 -6.21
CA ASN A 28 42.62 9.82 -6.29
C ASN A 28 42.10 8.41 -5.99
N SER A 29 40.80 8.23 -5.78
CA SER A 29 40.20 6.94 -5.44
C SER A 29 40.34 5.92 -6.57
N GLN A 30 40.85 4.72 -6.27
CA GLN A 30 41.12 3.68 -7.26
C GLN A 30 40.11 2.51 -7.21
N ASN A 31 39.66 2.15 -6.03
CA ASN A 31 38.83 0.96 -5.81
C ASN A 31 37.40 1.38 -5.40
N ILE A 32 36.67 1.92 -6.36
CA ILE A 32 35.31 2.44 -6.15
C ILE A 32 34.31 1.30 -6.34
N VAL A 33 33.46 1.07 -5.32
CA VAL A 33 32.43 0.03 -5.32
C VAL A 33 31.09 0.58 -4.88
N SER A 34 30.00 -0.06 -5.31
CA SER A 34 28.65 0.25 -4.89
C SER A 34 28.29 -0.46 -3.59
N VAL A 35 27.79 0.28 -2.59
CA VAL A 35 27.46 -0.25 -1.26
C VAL A 35 25.95 -0.26 -1.05
N ILE A 36 25.40 -1.47 -0.86
CA ILE A 36 23.98 -1.69 -0.51
C ILE A 36 23.79 -1.42 0.97
N ARG A 37 22.76 -0.63 1.30
CA ARG A 37 22.39 -0.25 2.67
C ARG A 37 20.98 -0.76 3.00
N THR A 38 20.65 -0.74 4.28
CA THR A 38 19.30 -1.08 4.78
C THR A 38 18.19 -0.22 4.17
N THR A 39 18.51 1.00 3.71
CA THR A 39 17.61 1.88 2.96
C THR A 39 17.24 1.33 1.57
N ASN A 40 18.07 0.47 0.98
CA ASN A 40 17.81 -0.20 -0.29
C ASN A 40 16.95 -1.48 -0.11
N PHE A 41 16.65 -1.89 1.13
CA PHE A 41 15.86 -3.08 1.39
C PHE A 41 14.38 -2.81 1.16
N LEU A 42 13.74 -3.61 0.31
CA LEU A 42 12.29 -3.64 0.17
C LEU A 42 11.68 -4.71 1.10
N ASN A 43 10.44 -4.49 1.54
CA ASN A 43 9.74 -5.42 2.45
C ASN A 43 9.43 -6.77 1.81
N ASN A 44 9.47 -6.86 0.46
CA ASN A 44 9.34 -8.11 -0.27
C ASN A 44 10.64 -8.93 -0.34
N GLY A 45 11.73 -8.44 0.26
CA GLY A 45 13.04 -9.11 0.27
C GLY A 45 13.89 -8.87 -0.97
N LYS A 46 13.48 -7.96 -1.85
CA LYS A 46 14.27 -7.48 -3.00
C LYS A 46 15.11 -6.26 -2.59
N ILE A 47 16.09 -5.95 -3.41
CA ILE A 47 16.95 -4.77 -3.26
C ILE A 47 16.54 -3.73 -4.29
N ASP A 48 16.22 -2.51 -3.83
CA ASP A 48 15.89 -1.38 -4.71
C ASP A 48 17.16 -0.62 -5.10
N ILE A 49 17.54 -0.77 -6.35
CA ILE A 49 18.65 -0.04 -6.97
C ILE A 49 18.19 0.94 -8.05
N GLN A 50 16.87 0.95 -8.34
CA GLN A 50 16.31 1.80 -9.40
C GLN A 50 15.78 3.13 -8.84
N ASN A 51 15.07 3.08 -7.71
CA ASN A 51 14.47 4.28 -7.11
C ASN A 51 15.32 4.83 -5.95
N LYS A 52 16.29 4.06 -5.46
CA LYS A 52 17.20 4.46 -4.37
C LYS A 52 18.63 4.35 -4.83
N GLU A 53 19.30 5.49 -4.88
CA GLU A 53 20.69 5.59 -5.26
C GLU A 53 21.58 4.72 -4.37
N LEU A 54 22.49 3.99 -5.00
CA LEU A 54 23.57 3.27 -4.33
C LEU A 54 24.70 4.24 -4.02
N ILE A 55 25.16 4.22 -2.78
CA ILE A 55 26.33 5.02 -2.43
C ILE A 55 27.57 4.31 -2.93
N LYS A 56 28.40 5.05 -3.64
CA LYS A 56 29.74 4.61 -4.04
C LYS A 56 30.74 4.96 -2.94
N ARG A 57 31.65 4.02 -2.66
CA ARG A 57 32.69 4.16 -1.64
C ARG A 57 34.00 3.61 -2.15
N GLU A 58 35.10 4.16 -1.64
CA GLU A 58 36.40 3.57 -1.84
C GLU A 58 36.67 2.52 -0.76
N ILE A 59 37.06 1.30 -1.20
CA ILE A 59 37.30 0.17 -0.29
C ILE A 59 38.60 -0.51 -0.71
N ASP A 60 39.42 -0.88 0.25
CA ASP A 60 40.65 -1.62 0.04
C ASP A 60 40.45 -2.89 -0.80
N LYS A 61 41.28 -3.14 -1.78
CA LYS A 61 41.16 -4.25 -2.73
C LYS A 61 41.07 -5.61 -2.04
N LYS A 62 41.83 -5.83 -0.97
CA LYS A 62 41.82 -7.07 -0.22
C LYS A 62 40.47 -7.30 0.51
N LYS A 63 39.85 -6.21 1.02
CA LYS A 63 38.50 -6.25 1.61
C LYS A 63 37.45 -6.52 0.55
N ILE A 64 37.58 -5.95 -0.66
CA ILE A 64 36.67 -6.22 -1.77
C ILE A 64 36.71 -7.71 -2.10
N GLU A 65 37.87 -8.31 -2.29
CA GLU A 65 38.03 -9.74 -2.63
C GLU A 65 37.36 -10.65 -1.59
N GLN A 66 37.42 -10.28 -0.30
CA GLN A 66 36.83 -11.05 0.79
C GLN A 66 35.33 -10.85 0.97
N LYS A 67 34.82 -9.64 0.72
CA LYS A 67 33.49 -9.22 1.13
C LYS A 67 32.53 -8.86 -0.02
N GLN A 68 32.98 -8.95 -1.28
CA GLN A 68 32.12 -8.72 -2.42
C GLN A 68 30.90 -9.66 -2.41
N LEU A 69 29.76 -9.10 -2.73
CA LEU A 69 28.51 -9.85 -2.87
C LEU A 69 28.59 -10.76 -4.10
N LYS A 70 28.14 -12.00 -3.91
CA LYS A 70 28.01 -13.00 -4.97
C LYS A 70 26.54 -13.32 -5.17
N ARG A 71 26.17 -13.63 -6.39
CA ARG A 71 24.80 -14.07 -6.69
C ARG A 71 24.41 -15.25 -5.80
N GLY A 72 23.26 -15.14 -5.13
CA GLY A 72 22.79 -16.12 -4.15
C GLY A 72 23.11 -15.76 -2.69
N ASP A 73 23.87 -14.70 -2.43
CA ASP A 73 24.09 -14.22 -1.07
C ASP A 73 22.78 -13.66 -0.47
N ILE A 74 22.62 -13.86 0.84
CA ILE A 74 21.54 -13.27 1.63
C ILE A 74 22.15 -12.14 2.45
N ILE A 75 21.59 -10.94 2.35
CA ILE A 75 22.03 -9.80 3.17
C ILE A 75 21.05 -9.65 4.33
N ILE A 76 21.55 -9.72 5.57
CA ILE A 76 20.77 -9.55 6.78
C ILE A 76 21.11 -8.24 7.51
N GLU A 77 20.09 -7.50 7.90
CA GLU A 77 20.21 -6.31 8.74
C GLU A 77 20.57 -6.71 10.16
N LYS A 78 21.64 -6.15 10.72
CA LYS A 78 22.08 -6.42 12.10
C LYS A 78 22.04 -5.20 13.01
N SER A 79 21.85 -3.99 12.46
CA SER A 79 21.82 -2.74 13.22
C SER A 79 20.95 -1.71 12.54
N GLY A 80 20.30 -0.86 13.31
CA GLY A 80 19.36 0.18 12.86
C GLY A 80 17.97 -0.03 13.43
N GLY A 81 16.97 -0.08 12.58
CA GLY A 81 15.58 -0.32 12.97
C GLY A 81 14.90 0.86 13.66
N SER A 82 13.64 0.64 13.99
CA SER A 82 12.79 1.58 14.73
C SER A 82 11.80 0.79 15.60
N PRO A 83 11.06 1.44 16.52
CA PRO A 83 10.03 0.76 17.31
C PRO A 83 9.01 -0.02 16.47
N ASN A 84 8.71 0.48 15.26
CA ASN A 84 7.74 -0.11 14.33
C ASN A 84 8.38 -1.04 13.28
N GLN A 85 9.71 -1.10 13.21
CA GLN A 85 10.45 -1.92 12.25
C GLN A 85 11.63 -2.60 12.94
N PRO A 86 11.45 -3.83 13.46
CA PRO A 86 12.52 -4.60 14.09
C PRO A 86 13.72 -4.79 13.16
N VAL A 87 14.92 -4.95 13.74
CA VAL A 87 16.14 -5.32 13.01
C VAL A 87 16.09 -6.81 12.65
N GLY A 88 16.71 -7.19 11.55
CA GLY A 88 16.77 -8.58 11.08
C GLY A 88 16.06 -8.81 9.75
N ARG A 89 15.72 -7.75 9.01
CA ARG A 89 15.24 -7.88 7.63
C ARG A 89 16.30 -8.56 6.78
N VAL A 90 15.83 -9.34 5.82
CA VAL A 90 16.72 -10.01 4.86
C VAL A 90 16.33 -9.67 3.43
N VAL A 91 17.33 -9.54 2.57
CA VAL A 91 17.17 -9.40 1.12
C VAL A 91 18.05 -10.41 0.39
N PHE A 92 17.64 -10.79 -0.80
CA PHE A 92 18.33 -11.76 -1.64
C PHE A 92 19.10 -11.03 -2.74
N PHE A 93 20.40 -11.31 -2.89
CA PHE A 93 21.24 -10.72 -3.91
C PHE A 93 21.21 -11.62 -5.17
N ASP A 94 20.48 -11.18 -6.18
CA ASP A 94 20.29 -11.93 -7.46
C ASP A 94 20.64 -11.06 -8.67
N PHE A 95 21.62 -10.17 -8.53
CA PHE A 95 22.09 -9.36 -9.66
C PHE A 95 23.13 -10.10 -10.48
N ASN A 96 22.94 -10.06 -11.80
CA ASN A 96 23.94 -10.46 -12.78
C ASN A 96 24.55 -9.17 -13.36
N SER A 97 25.65 -8.72 -12.80
CA SER A 97 26.31 -7.46 -13.17
C SER A 97 27.83 -7.62 -13.10
N ASN A 98 28.53 -6.90 -13.95
CA ASN A 98 30.01 -6.76 -13.87
C ASN A 98 30.41 -5.75 -12.77
N GLU A 99 29.46 -5.03 -12.20
CA GLU A 99 29.70 -4.09 -11.11
C GLU A 99 29.94 -4.84 -9.80
N VAL A 100 30.89 -4.37 -9.02
CA VAL A 100 31.21 -4.92 -7.70
C VAL A 100 30.33 -4.27 -6.65
N PHE A 101 29.60 -5.11 -5.91
CA PHE A 101 28.74 -4.70 -4.81
C PHE A 101 29.27 -5.19 -3.47
N LEU A 102 29.18 -4.34 -2.46
CA LEU A 102 29.31 -4.71 -1.04
C LEU A 102 28.06 -4.32 -0.28
N CYS A 103 27.92 -4.78 0.95
CA CYS A 103 26.92 -4.26 1.88
C CYS A 103 27.59 -3.48 3.01
N ASN A 104 26.84 -2.55 3.63
CA ASN A 104 27.40 -1.70 4.67
C ASN A 104 27.59 -2.43 6.01
N ASN A 105 28.31 -1.80 6.95
CA ASN A 105 28.64 -2.36 8.27
C ASN A 105 27.42 -2.59 9.19
N PHE A 106 26.22 -2.05 8.86
CA PHE A 106 24.97 -2.35 9.56
C PHE A 106 24.31 -3.63 9.08
N THR A 107 24.93 -4.32 8.13
CA THR A 107 24.45 -5.57 7.55
C THR A 107 25.54 -6.64 7.59
N SER A 108 25.18 -7.88 7.35
CA SER A 108 26.09 -8.99 7.11
C SER A 108 25.59 -9.84 5.95
N ILE A 109 26.52 -10.47 5.26
CA ILE A 109 26.24 -11.48 4.23
C ILE A 109 26.15 -12.84 4.90
N LEU A 110 25.13 -13.59 4.55
CA LEU A 110 25.02 -15.00 4.82
C LEU A 110 25.23 -15.74 3.50
N ARG A 111 26.39 -16.30 3.32
CA ARG A 111 26.77 -17.10 2.15
C ARG A 111 26.48 -18.56 2.43
N VAL A 112 25.51 -19.11 1.74
CA VAL A 112 25.06 -20.49 1.95
C VAL A 112 26.02 -21.46 1.24
N LYS A 113 26.26 -22.63 1.83
CA LYS A 113 27.09 -23.70 1.23
C LYS A 113 26.49 -24.19 -0.09
N GLU A 114 27.33 -24.64 -1.02
CA GLU A 114 26.97 -24.94 -2.42
C GLU A 114 25.96 -26.10 -2.58
N ASP A 115 25.87 -27.01 -1.64
CA ASP A 115 24.96 -28.16 -1.64
C ASP A 115 23.52 -27.80 -1.16
N ILE A 116 23.27 -26.52 -0.87
CA ILE A 116 22.01 -26.02 -0.33
C ILE A 116 21.46 -24.89 -1.21
N ASN A 117 20.17 -24.89 -1.47
CA ASN A 117 19.53 -23.79 -2.16
C ASN A 117 19.47 -22.54 -1.27
N SER A 118 20.26 -21.52 -1.58
CA SER A 118 20.35 -20.29 -0.79
C SER A 118 19.01 -19.55 -0.69
N LYS A 119 18.15 -19.62 -1.73
CA LYS A 119 16.84 -19.01 -1.70
C LYS A 119 15.86 -19.72 -0.78
N TYR A 120 16.05 -21.02 -0.53
CA TYR A 120 15.31 -21.77 0.49
C TYR A 120 15.61 -21.21 1.90
N ILE A 121 16.90 -20.96 2.19
CA ILE A 121 17.34 -20.34 3.44
C ILE A 121 16.82 -18.90 3.56
N PHE A 122 16.85 -18.13 2.46
CA PHE A 122 16.29 -16.78 2.41
C PHE A 122 14.81 -16.77 2.79
N TYR A 123 13.99 -17.67 2.23
CA TYR A 123 12.56 -17.74 2.56
C TYR A 123 12.32 -18.10 4.03
N PHE A 124 13.12 -19.02 4.60
CA PHE A 124 13.06 -19.33 6.02
C PHE A 124 13.36 -18.11 6.90
N LEU A 125 14.46 -17.41 6.65
CA LEU A 125 14.84 -16.21 7.40
C LEU A 125 13.80 -15.09 7.28
N ARG A 126 13.28 -14.89 6.07
CA ARG A 126 12.23 -13.92 5.81
C ARG A 126 10.94 -14.25 6.56
N ASN A 127 10.58 -15.52 6.64
CA ASN A 127 9.44 -15.95 7.45
C ASN A 127 9.70 -15.70 8.94
N ASN A 128 10.86 -16.05 9.46
CA ASN A 128 11.25 -15.77 10.85
C ASN A 128 11.13 -14.27 11.19
N TYR A 129 11.51 -13.40 10.26
CA TYR A 129 11.32 -11.95 10.42
C TYR A 129 9.84 -11.57 10.48
N LYS A 130 9.02 -12.08 9.55
CA LYS A 130 7.57 -11.79 9.48
C LYS A 130 6.81 -12.21 10.73
N ILE A 131 7.18 -13.33 11.34
CA ILE A 131 6.57 -13.83 12.60
C ILE A 131 7.28 -13.33 13.86
N ASN A 132 8.13 -12.29 13.73
CA ASN A 132 8.84 -11.63 14.82
C ASN A 132 9.80 -12.53 15.64
N LYS A 133 10.24 -13.69 15.13
CA LYS A 133 11.23 -14.54 15.81
C LYS A 133 12.56 -13.84 16.09
N VAL A 134 12.91 -12.81 15.32
CA VAL A 134 14.14 -12.01 15.48
C VAL A 134 14.12 -11.15 16.74
N VAL A 135 12.94 -10.77 17.24
CA VAL A 135 12.79 -9.76 18.32
C VAL A 135 13.46 -10.18 19.62
N LYS A 136 13.42 -11.47 19.98
CA LYS A 136 14.06 -12.01 21.20
C LYS A 136 15.58 -11.88 21.19
N TYR A 137 16.18 -11.69 20.02
CA TYR A 137 17.64 -11.55 19.87
C TYR A 137 18.09 -10.09 19.73
N GLN A 138 17.21 -9.14 19.96
CA GLN A 138 17.54 -7.74 19.84
C GLN A 138 17.96 -7.11 21.16
N ASN A 139 19.01 -6.28 21.10
CA ASN A 139 19.40 -5.40 22.18
C ASN A 139 19.01 -3.98 21.83
N LYS A 140 18.32 -3.28 22.73
CA LYS A 140 18.08 -1.85 22.64
C LYS A 140 19.20 -1.13 23.40
N THR A 141 20.10 -0.46 22.70
CA THR A 141 20.96 0.58 23.23
C THR A 141 20.37 1.93 22.91
N THR A 142 20.81 3.02 23.57
CA THR A 142 20.27 4.38 23.39
C THR A 142 20.13 4.74 21.88
N GLY A 143 18.91 4.63 21.34
CA GLY A 143 18.56 5.05 19.98
C GLY A 143 18.79 4.04 18.85
N ILE A 144 19.55 2.97 19.05
CA ILE A 144 19.85 1.99 18.00
C ILE A 144 19.52 0.57 18.48
N ILE A 145 18.81 -0.18 17.64
CA ILE A 145 18.51 -1.60 17.90
C ILE A 145 19.57 -2.45 17.18
N ASN A 146 20.16 -3.39 17.88
CA ASN A 146 21.15 -4.32 17.33
C ASN A 146 20.66 -5.77 17.46
N LEU A 147 20.85 -6.57 16.42
CA LEU A 147 20.58 -8.00 16.40
C LEU A 147 21.83 -8.75 16.91
N LYS A 148 21.68 -9.61 17.92
CA LYS A 148 22.69 -10.60 18.31
C LYS A 148 22.76 -11.70 17.26
N LEU A 149 23.32 -11.35 16.09
CA LEU A 149 23.25 -12.17 14.88
C LEU A 149 23.76 -13.58 15.10
N GLN A 150 24.90 -13.73 15.77
CA GLN A 150 25.50 -15.05 16.03
C GLN A 150 24.56 -15.94 16.87
N ASN A 151 23.93 -15.39 17.91
CA ASN A 151 22.99 -16.13 18.76
C ASN A 151 21.73 -16.51 17.95
N TYR A 152 21.20 -15.54 17.17
CA TYR A 152 20.04 -15.78 16.32
C TYR A 152 20.28 -16.93 15.33
N LEU A 153 21.42 -16.94 14.64
CA LEU A 153 21.74 -17.98 13.66
C LEU A 153 22.06 -19.33 14.31
N ASN A 154 22.72 -19.33 15.48
CA ASN A 154 23.06 -20.56 16.21
C ASN A 154 21.83 -21.25 16.82
N GLU A 155 20.81 -20.49 17.23
CA GLU A 155 19.56 -21.02 17.77
C GLU A 155 18.48 -21.25 16.70
N SER A 156 18.71 -20.77 15.48
CA SER A 156 17.79 -20.97 14.35
C SER A 156 18.09 -22.30 13.67
N CYS A 157 17.25 -23.30 13.94
CA CYS A 157 17.30 -24.59 13.25
C CYS A 157 16.33 -24.60 12.07
N ILE A 158 16.79 -25.12 10.94
CA ILE A 158 15.98 -25.30 9.74
C ILE A 158 15.92 -26.79 9.36
N PHE A 159 14.72 -27.24 8.99
CA PHE A 159 14.57 -28.52 8.32
C PHE A 159 15.20 -28.45 6.93
N LEU A 160 16.13 -29.36 6.64
CA LEU A 160 16.88 -29.37 5.38
C LEU A 160 16.56 -30.66 4.60
N PRO A 161 15.56 -30.63 3.70
CA PRO A 161 15.28 -31.77 2.83
C PRO A 161 16.32 -31.87 1.72
N GLU A 162 16.27 -32.93 0.93
CA GLU A 162 17.09 -33.09 -0.28
C GLU A 162 17.00 -31.85 -1.18
N LEU A 163 18.09 -31.47 -1.86
CA LEU A 163 18.16 -30.26 -2.71
C LEU A 163 17.04 -30.21 -3.76
N LYS A 164 16.65 -31.34 -4.32
CA LYS A 164 15.52 -31.44 -5.25
C LYS A 164 14.20 -30.96 -4.65
N ILE A 165 13.96 -31.23 -3.35
CA ILE A 165 12.76 -30.79 -2.63
C ILE A 165 12.88 -29.31 -2.29
N GLN A 166 14.07 -28.83 -1.86
CA GLN A 166 14.32 -27.40 -1.64
C GLN A 166 14.00 -26.59 -2.90
N ASN A 167 14.52 -27.02 -4.06
CA ASN A 167 14.28 -26.40 -5.36
C ASN A 167 12.78 -26.35 -5.72
N LYS A 168 12.05 -27.46 -5.46
CA LYS A 168 10.61 -27.50 -5.69
C LYS A 168 9.85 -26.50 -4.82
N ILE A 169 10.22 -26.38 -3.53
CA ILE A 169 9.62 -25.41 -2.60
C ILE A 169 9.91 -23.98 -3.06
N VAL A 170 11.16 -23.68 -3.40
CA VAL A 170 11.59 -22.36 -3.89
C VAL A 170 10.79 -21.97 -5.14
N ASN A 171 10.69 -22.87 -6.13
CA ASN A 171 9.93 -22.60 -7.36
C ASN A 171 8.45 -22.29 -7.07
N ILE A 172 7.83 -22.99 -6.12
CA ILE A 172 6.44 -22.69 -5.71
C ILE A 172 6.35 -21.30 -5.10
N LEU A 173 7.25 -20.97 -4.15
CA LEU A 173 7.24 -19.67 -3.47
C LEU A 173 7.53 -18.52 -4.45
N ASP A 174 8.49 -18.68 -5.36
CA ASP A 174 8.80 -17.71 -6.40
C ASP A 174 7.58 -17.44 -7.31
N ASN A 175 6.88 -18.50 -7.73
CA ASN A 175 5.68 -18.35 -8.54
C ASN A 175 4.57 -17.61 -7.79
N LEU A 176 4.37 -17.91 -6.50
CA LEU A 176 3.38 -17.20 -5.69
C LEU A 176 3.74 -15.72 -5.51
N GLU A 177 5.00 -15.39 -5.28
CA GLU A 177 5.46 -13.99 -5.22
C GLU A 177 5.29 -13.25 -6.54
N ASN A 178 5.61 -13.90 -7.66
CA ASN A 178 5.39 -13.34 -8.99
C ASN A 178 3.91 -13.06 -9.27
N ILE A 179 3.00 -13.94 -8.83
CA ILE A 179 1.56 -13.73 -8.93
C ILE A 179 1.15 -12.49 -8.13
N ILE A 180 1.62 -12.36 -6.88
CA ILE A 180 1.32 -11.20 -6.04
C ILE A 180 1.81 -9.91 -6.69
N GLU A 181 3.07 -9.87 -7.13
CA GLU A 181 3.67 -8.68 -7.75
C GLU A 181 2.94 -8.25 -9.02
N LYS A 182 2.65 -9.20 -9.92
CA LYS A 182 1.87 -8.92 -11.14
C LYS A 182 0.49 -8.35 -10.81
N ASN A 183 -0.21 -8.94 -9.84
CA ASN A 183 -1.52 -8.47 -9.44
C ASN A 183 -1.48 -7.08 -8.78
N GLN A 184 -0.47 -6.77 -7.99
CA GLN A 184 -0.25 -5.42 -7.44
C GLN A 184 -0.03 -4.39 -8.57
N ASN A 185 0.75 -4.74 -9.59
CA ASN A 185 0.96 -3.90 -10.76
C ASN A 185 -0.35 -3.69 -11.55
N TYR A 186 -1.17 -4.73 -11.71
CA TYR A 186 -2.50 -4.59 -12.34
C TYR A 186 -3.39 -3.63 -11.56
N LEU A 187 -3.42 -3.70 -10.22
CA LEU A 187 -4.18 -2.73 -9.40
C LEU A 187 -3.72 -1.29 -9.66
N THR A 188 -2.42 -1.06 -9.72
CA THR A 188 -1.85 0.26 -10.04
C THR A 188 -2.29 0.74 -11.43
N HIS A 189 -2.22 -0.13 -12.44
CA HIS A 189 -2.67 0.20 -13.79
C HIS A 189 -4.17 0.48 -13.86
N LEU A 190 -5.02 -0.24 -13.11
CA LEU A 190 -6.45 0.03 -13.06
C LEU A 190 -6.78 1.40 -12.43
N VAL A 191 -5.98 1.86 -11.47
CA VAL A 191 -6.12 3.23 -10.92
C VAL A 191 -5.80 4.27 -11.99
N VAL A 192 -4.71 4.09 -12.73
CA VAL A 192 -4.32 4.97 -13.83
C VAL A 192 -5.38 4.96 -14.94
N LEU A 193 -5.86 3.77 -15.32
CA LEU A 193 -6.91 3.61 -16.33
C LEU A 193 -8.20 4.34 -15.93
N THR A 194 -8.64 4.25 -14.67
CA THR A 194 -9.82 4.96 -14.17
C THR A 194 -9.70 6.46 -14.38
N LYS A 195 -8.54 7.03 -14.04
CA LYS A 195 -8.27 8.47 -14.20
C LYS A 195 -8.22 8.87 -15.68
N SER A 196 -7.53 8.08 -16.51
CA SER A 196 -7.44 8.31 -17.95
C SER A 196 -8.82 8.21 -18.62
N LEU A 197 -9.63 7.22 -18.24
CA LEU A 197 -10.98 7.04 -18.76
C LEU A 197 -11.86 8.26 -18.50
N PHE A 198 -11.81 8.84 -17.29
CA PHE A 198 -12.55 10.08 -16.97
C PHE A 198 -12.13 11.22 -17.90
N THR A 199 -10.82 11.47 -18.02
CA THR A 199 -10.27 12.54 -18.84
C THR A 199 -10.58 12.35 -20.34
N THR A 200 -10.50 11.11 -20.82
CA THR A 200 -10.79 10.79 -22.24
C THR A 200 -12.27 10.96 -22.58
N MET A 201 -13.16 10.61 -21.65
CA MET A 201 -14.61 10.68 -21.89
C MET A 201 -15.19 12.09 -21.72
N PHE A 202 -14.64 12.86 -20.77
CA PHE A 202 -15.24 14.14 -20.36
C PHE A 202 -14.34 15.36 -20.63
N GLY A 203 -13.09 15.13 -21.06
CA GLY A 203 -12.10 16.19 -21.22
C GLY A 203 -11.58 16.72 -19.87
N ASP A 204 -10.96 17.89 -19.90
CA ASP A 204 -10.60 18.63 -18.69
C ASP A 204 -11.77 19.54 -18.28
N PRO A 205 -12.49 19.19 -17.19
CA PRO A 205 -13.65 19.98 -16.75
C PRO A 205 -13.28 21.40 -16.27
N PHE A 206 -11.97 21.67 -16.08
CA PHE A 206 -11.43 22.97 -15.66
C PHE A 206 -10.85 23.77 -16.82
N SER A 207 -10.85 23.23 -18.04
CA SER A 207 -10.31 23.91 -19.21
C SER A 207 -10.94 25.31 -19.38
N LYS A 208 -10.07 26.32 -19.54
CA LYS A 208 -10.49 27.69 -19.85
C LYS A 208 -10.88 27.88 -21.33
N VAL A 209 -10.53 26.90 -22.18
CA VAL A 209 -10.90 26.92 -23.61
C VAL A 209 -12.34 26.45 -23.71
N ILE A 210 -13.23 27.40 -23.47
CA ILE A 210 -14.67 27.20 -23.62
C ILE A 210 -15.07 27.97 -24.89
N ASN A 211 -15.59 27.26 -25.88
CA ASN A 211 -16.41 27.89 -26.88
C ASN A 211 -17.54 28.64 -26.18
N LYS A 212 -17.80 29.88 -26.53
CA LYS A 212 -18.72 30.80 -25.82
C LYS A 212 -20.17 30.30 -25.65
N GLU A 213 -20.51 29.10 -26.15
CA GLU A 213 -21.85 28.51 -26.18
C GLU A 213 -22.09 27.39 -25.18
N GLU A 214 -21.09 26.97 -24.41
CA GLU A 214 -21.28 25.87 -23.45
C GLU A 214 -21.66 26.40 -22.06
N GLU A 215 -22.93 26.26 -21.67
CA GLU A 215 -23.43 26.64 -20.35
C GLU A 215 -22.82 25.81 -19.27
N LYS A 216 -22.20 26.45 -18.27
CA LYS A 216 -21.76 25.83 -17.04
C LYS A 216 -22.89 25.85 -16.03
N SER A 217 -23.17 24.71 -15.42
CA SER A 217 -24.07 24.58 -14.28
C SER A 217 -23.34 24.77 -12.97
N PHE A 218 -24.03 25.20 -11.92
CA PHE A 218 -23.51 25.13 -10.57
C PHE A 218 -23.70 23.71 -9.99
N LEU A 219 -22.80 23.28 -9.10
CA LEU A 219 -22.91 21.95 -8.49
C LEU A 219 -24.24 21.80 -7.74
N LYS A 220 -24.78 22.85 -7.16
CA LYS A 220 -26.12 22.86 -6.50
C LYS A 220 -27.28 22.59 -7.47
N ASP A 221 -27.10 22.86 -8.78
CA ASP A 221 -28.17 22.67 -9.78
C ASP A 221 -28.24 21.21 -10.26
N ILE A 222 -27.21 20.45 -10.00
CA ILE A 222 -27.06 19.05 -10.44
C ILE A 222 -26.96 18.06 -9.28
N THR A 223 -26.85 18.55 -8.03
CA THR A 223 -26.80 17.74 -6.82
C THR A 223 -27.57 18.37 -5.68
N ILE A 224 -28.18 17.57 -4.84
CA ILE A 224 -28.68 17.99 -3.52
C ILE A 224 -27.52 17.90 -2.54
N ILE A 225 -27.03 19.03 -2.06
CA ILE A 225 -25.90 19.10 -1.12
C ILE A 225 -26.43 19.01 0.30
N ASN A 226 -25.94 18.03 1.08
CA ASN A 226 -26.36 17.74 2.46
C ASN A 226 -27.89 17.57 2.59
N PRO A 227 -28.47 16.47 2.07
CA PRO A 227 -29.90 16.22 2.08
C PRO A 227 -30.52 16.31 3.48
N SER A 228 -31.77 16.75 3.55
CA SER A 228 -32.47 16.95 4.83
C SER A 228 -32.85 15.63 5.51
N LYS A 229 -32.72 15.59 6.83
CA LYS A 229 -33.20 14.46 7.67
C LYS A 229 -34.73 14.35 7.68
N LYS A 230 -35.45 15.35 7.20
CA LYS A 230 -36.92 15.29 7.05
C LYS A 230 -37.39 14.12 6.18
N GLU A 231 -36.52 13.67 5.24
CA GLU A 231 -36.81 12.53 4.38
C GLU A 231 -37.02 11.19 5.13
N ILE A 232 -36.65 11.14 6.41
CA ILE A 232 -36.72 9.93 7.26
C ILE A 232 -37.48 10.15 8.55
N GLU A 233 -38.27 11.22 8.67
CA GLU A 233 -39.04 11.53 9.89
C GLU A 233 -40.06 10.44 10.22
N GLU A 234 -40.67 9.82 9.20
CA GLU A 234 -41.67 8.76 9.33
C GLU A 234 -41.10 7.35 9.54
N ILE A 235 -39.77 7.21 9.51
CA ILE A 235 -39.10 5.92 9.63
C ILE A 235 -39.04 5.50 11.11
N LYS A 236 -39.29 4.22 11.38
CA LYS A 236 -39.25 3.64 12.74
C LYS A 236 -37.90 3.90 13.39
N SER A 237 -37.91 4.40 14.63
CA SER A 237 -36.69 4.80 15.36
C SER A 237 -35.71 3.64 15.64
N ASN A 238 -36.21 2.42 15.77
CA ASN A 238 -35.40 1.22 16.02
C ASN A 238 -34.80 0.57 14.74
N LEU A 239 -35.00 1.19 13.56
CA LEU A 239 -34.45 0.67 12.32
C LEU A 239 -32.91 0.61 12.38
N GLU A 240 -32.34 -0.52 11.99
CA GLU A 240 -30.90 -0.68 11.81
C GLU A 240 -30.40 0.03 10.54
N ILE A 241 -29.32 0.79 10.66
CA ILE A 241 -28.72 1.56 9.57
C ILE A 241 -27.20 1.42 9.59
N SER A 242 -26.54 1.69 8.45
CA SER A 242 -25.08 1.74 8.40
C SER A 242 -24.55 3.03 9.05
N PHE A 243 -23.56 2.89 9.93
CA PHE A 243 -22.90 4.03 10.58
C PHE A 243 -21.44 4.15 10.14
N ILE A 244 -21.06 5.28 9.55
CA ILE A 244 -19.77 5.48 8.90
C ILE A 244 -18.96 6.56 9.62
N THR A 245 -17.80 6.20 10.15
CA THR A 245 -16.83 7.14 10.72
C THR A 245 -15.85 7.60 9.63
N MET A 246 -15.01 8.58 9.93
CA MET A 246 -13.97 9.01 8.99
C MET A 246 -12.91 7.92 8.73
N ALA A 247 -12.71 6.98 9.66
CA ALA A 247 -11.82 5.84 9.49
C ALA A 247 -12.36 4.82 8.48
N ASP A 248 -13.69 4.72 8.35
CA ASP A 248 -14.37 3.82 7.43
C ASP A 248 -14.34 4.30 5.97
N ILE A 249 -13.94 5.57 5.72
CA ILE A 249 -13.82 6.16 4.40
C ILE A 249 -12.35 6.16 3.99
N SER A 250 -12.03 5.47 2.90
CA SER A 250 -10.66 5.39 2.37
C SER A 250 -10.36 6.47 1.33
N GLU A 251 -9.06 6.63 1.03
CA GLU A 251 -8.59 7.54 -0.01
C GLU A 251 -8.83 7.00 -1.42
N ASP A 252 -9.01 5.70 -1.59
CA ASP A 252 -9.28 5.02 -2.87
C ASP A 252 -10.77 4.85 -3.18
N GLY A 253 -11.66 5.37 -2.32
CA GLY A 253 -13.11 5.41 -2.56
C GLY A 253 -13.91 4.29 -1.92
N ARG A 254 -13.27 3.39 -1.19
CA ARG A 254 -13.96 2.33 -0.45
C ARG A 254 -14.57 2.89 0.83
N ILE A 255 -15.77 2.44 1.13
CA ILE A 255 -16.48 2.76 2.36
C ILE A 255 -16.82 1.45 3.07
N ASN A 256 -16.34 1.30 4.30
CA ASN A 256 -16.74 0.19 5.15
C ASN A 256 -18.13 0.48 5.75
N VAL A 257 -19.10 -0.40 5.49
CA VAL A 257 -20.50 -0.26 5.89
C VAL A 257 -20.93 -1.24 6.98
N ASP A 258 -19.99 -2.02 7.54
CA ASP A 258 -20.27 -3.13 8.46
C ASP A 258 -20.69 -2.68 9.86
N ASN A 259 -20.40 -1.42 10.23
CA ASN A 259 -20.80 -0.88 11.51
C ASN A 259 -22.28 -0.49 11.47
N ILE A 260 -23.11 -1.22 12.23
CA ILE A 260 -24.56 -1.06 12.26
C ILE A 260 -24.98 -0.41 13.56
N LYS A 261 -25.88 0.58 13.49
CA LYS A 261 -26.49 1.25 14.63
C LYS A 261 -28.00 1.38 14.44
N LYS A 262 -28.71 1.63 15.53
CA LYS A 262 -30.13 2.01 15.45
C LYS A 262 -30.28 3.47 15.06
N LEU A 263 -31.32 3.78 14.29
CA LEU A 263 -31.60 5.14 13.82
C LEU A 263 -31.73 6.15 14.99
N GLU A 264 -32.36 5.75 16.08
CA GLU A 264 -32.55 6.59 17.28
C GLU A 264 -31.23 7.08 17.89
N ASP A 265 -30.16 6.26 17.84
CA ASP A 265 -28.85 6.57 18.43
C ASP A 265 -28.09 7.64 17.66
N VAL A 266 -28.41 7.82 16.37
CA VAL A 266 -27.59 8.63 15.45
C VAL A 266 -28.34 9.80 14.79
N LYS A 267 -29.65 9.79 14.78
CA LYS A 267 -30.52 10.74 14.06
C LYS A 267 -30.17 12.21 14.32
N ASN A 268 -29.81 12.58 15.53
CA ASN A 268 -29.64 13.97 15.93
C ASN A 268 -28.25 14.54 15.62
N ASN A 269 -27.18 13.76 15.83
CA ASN A 269 -25.81 14.29 15.93
C ASN A 269 -24.90 13.98 14.72
N PHE A 270 -25.39 13.22 13.74
CA PHE A 270 -24.57 12.73 12.64
C PHE A 270 -25.13 13.14 11.27
N THR A 271 -24.32 13.08 10.23
CA THR A 271 -24.69 13.42 8.87
C THR A 271 -25.50 12.28 8.25
N PHE A 272 -26.65 12.57 7.68
CA PHE A 272 -27.54 11.65 7.00
C PHE A 272 -27.19 11.49 5.52
N PHE A 273 -27.28 10.27 5.00
CA PHE A 273 -27.17 9.97 3.57
C PHE A 273 -27.93 8.67 3.22
N LYS A 274 -28.16 8.45 1.95
CA LYS A 274 -28.81 7.25 1.40
C LYS A 274 -27.90 6.49 0.45
N GLU A 275 -28.38 5.33 0.04
CA GLU A 275 -27.77 4.53 -1.01
C GLU A 275 -27.51 5.38 -2.26
N ASN A 276 -26.32 5.26 -2.85
CA ASN A 276 -25.81 6.01 -4.00
C ASN A 276 -25.49 7.49 -3.76
N ASP A 277 -25.57 8.03 -2.54
CA ASP A 277 -25.03 9.36 -2.25
C ASP A 277 -23.50 9.35 -2.31
N VAL A 278 -22.90 10.47 -2.74
CA VAL A 278 -21.44 10.65 -2.73
C VAL A 278 -21.04 11.32 -1.42
N LEU A 279 -20.17 10.66 -0.68
CA LEU A 279 -19.57 11.17 0.56
C LEU A 279 -18.25 11.86 0.23
N PHE A 280 -18.12 13.12 0.57
CA PHE A 280 -16.95 13.95 0.34
C PHE A 280 -16.40 14.46 1.67
N ALA A 281 -15.22 14.01 2.09
CA ALA A 281 -14.57 14.52 3.30
C ALA A 281 -14.30 16.01 3.15
N LYS A 282 -14.68 16.81 4.16
CA LYS A 282 -14.53 18.27 4.10
C LYS A 282 -13.40 18.81 4.96
N ILE A 283 -12.87 18.02 5.91
CA ILE A 283 -11.89 18.46 6.91
C ILE A 283 -10.46 18.10 6.50
N THR A 284 -9.49 18.95 6.83
CA THR A 284 -8.03 18.68 6.77
C THR A 284 -7.62 17.54 7.72
N PRO A 285 -6.72 16.60 7.34
CA PRO A 285 -6.11 16.42 6.01
C PRO A 285 -6.93 15.45 5.12
N CYS A 286 -8.10 15.02 5.56
CA CYS A 286 -8.90 13.99 4.88
C CYS A 286 -9.37 14.44 3.50
N MET A 287 -9.69 15.72 3.35
CA MET A 287 -10.11 16.29 2.07
C MET A 287 -8.94 16.28 1.08
N GLU A 288 -7.79 16.77 1.46
CA GLU A 288 -6.58 16.87 0.63
C GLU A 288 -6.09 15.48 0.21
N ASN A 289 -6.15 14.51 1.13
CA ASN A 289 -5.80 13.10 0.87
C ASN A 289 -6.83 12.39 -0.02
N GLY A 290 -7.94 13.05 -0.35
CA GLY A 290 -8.93 12.51 -1.27
C GLY A 290 -9.90 11.50 -0.66
N LYS A 291 -10.12 11.49 0.65
CA LYS A 291 -11.14 10.64 1.28
C LYS A 291 -12.52 11.00 0.76
N GLY A 292 -13.28 9.98 0.41
CA GLY A 292 -14.63 10.05 -0.13
C GLY A 292 -15.00 8.80 -0.88
N GLY A 293 -16.26 8.65 -1.26
CA GLY A 293 -16.74 7.49 -2.01
C GLY A 293 -18.23 7.55 -2.30
N VAL A 294 -18.73 6.59 -3.06
CA VAL A 294 -20.16 6.39 -3.26
C VAL A 294 -20.67 5.43 -2.19
N ALA A 295 -21.66 5.86 -1.42
CA ALA A 295 -22.33 5.04 -0.41
C ALA A 295 -23.09 3.91 -1.09
N LYS A 296 -22.64 2.66 -0.90
CA LYS A 296 -23.24 1.47 -1.50
C LYS A 296 -23.41 0.37 -0.46
N SER A 297 -24.40 -0.49 -0.69
CA SER A 297 -24.69 -1.65 0.17
C SER A 297 -25.03 -1.26 1.62
N LEU A 298 -25.68 -0.12 1.79
CA LEU A 298 -26.11 0.35 3.10
C LEU A 298 -27.22 -0.53 3.67
N LYS A 299 -27.17 -0.78 4.98
CA LYS A 299 -28.26 -1.44 5.71
C LYS A 299 -29.54 -0.61 5.57
N ASN A 300 -30.59 -1.23 5.03
CA ASN A 300 -31.88 -0.59 4.73
C ASN A 300 -31.76 0.67 3.84
N ASN A 301 -30.71 0.76 2.99
CA ASN A 301 -30.41 1.88 2.10
C ASN A 301 -30.22 3.23 2.83
N ILE A 302 -29.98 3.21 4.14
CA ILE A 302 -29.82 4.41 4.98
C ILE A 302 -28.46 4.37 5.67
N GLY A 303 -27.78 5.51 5.67
CA GLY A 303 -26.55 5.72 6.39
C GLY A 303 -26.54 6.99 7.22
N PHE A 304 -25.81 6.93 8.32
CA PHE A 304 -25.39 8.07 9.10
C PHE A 304 -23.89 8.02 9.32
N GLY A 305 -23.27 9.16 9.51
CA GLY A 305 -21.82 9.17 9.73
C GLY A 305 -21.30 10.48 10.29
N THR A 306 -19.98 10.57 10.31
CA THR A 306 -19.27 11.75 10.81
C THR A 306 -19.83 13.05 10.24
N THR A 307 -19.83 14.10 11.06
CA THR A 307 -20.20 15.46 10.62
C THR A 307 -19.14 16.11 9.70
N GLU A 308 -17.99 15.47 9.55
CA GLU A 308 -16.86 15.99 8.76
C GLU A 308 -16.90 15.58 7.27
N ILE A 309 -18.09 15.21 6.77
CA ILE A 309 -18.37 14.97 5.36
C ILE A 309 -19.42 15.95 4.82
N HIS A 310 -19.34 16.23 3.52
CA HIS A 310 -20.48 16.67 2.73
C HIS A 310 -21.09 15.50 2.00
N VAL A 311 -22.39 15.52 1.83
CA VAL A 311 -23.16 14.54 1.06
C VAL A 311 -23.59 15.21 -0.25
N LEU A 312 -23.25 14.60 -1.38
CA LEU A 312 -23.65 15.09 -2.71
C LEU A 312 -24.59 14.02 -3.31
N ARG A 313 -25.86 14.30 -3.33
CA ARG A 313 -26.89 13.43 -3.92
C ARG A 313 -27.11 13.83 -5.38
N PRO A 314 -26.90 12.94 -6.34
CA PRO A 314 -27.17 13.22 -7.74
C PRO A 314 -28.66 13.56 -7.97
N ILE A 315 -28.94 14.53 -8.82
CA ILE A 315 -30.31 14.75 -9.32
C ILE A 315 -30.54 13.81 -10.50
N SER A 316 -31.57 12.96 -10.36
CA SER A 316 -31.91 11.95 -11.38
C SER A 316 -32.05 12.58 -12.79
N ASN A 317 -31.61 11.86 -13.81
CA ASN A 317 -31.60 12.26 -15.21
C ASN A 317 -30.68 13.47 -15.57
N ILE A 318 -30.01 14.08 -14.61
CA ILE A 318 -29.02 15.14 -14.83
C ILE A 318 -27.62 14.62 -14.59
N THR A 319 -27.43 13.89 -13.49
CA THR A 319 -26.11 13.35 -13.14
C THR A 319 -26.20 12.05 -12.37
N ASN A 320 -25.07 11.32 -12.26
CA ASN A 320 -24.97 10.09 -11.49
C ASN A 320 -23.79 10.14 -10.49
N SER A 321 -23.87 9.24 -9.49
CA SER A 321 -22.92 9.19 -8.37
C SER A 321 -21.47 8.94 -8.81
N GLN A 322 -21.27 8.10 -9.81
CA GLN A 322 -19.91 7.74 -10.25
C GLN A 322 -19.22 8.96 -10.91
N TRP A 323 -19.94 9.71 -11.74
CA TRP A 323 -19.38 10.89 -12.35
C TRP A 323 -19.06 11.97 -11.29
N ILE A 324 -19.99 12.26 -10.35
CA ILE A 324 -19.76 13.22 -9.26
C ILE A 324 -18.57 12.81 -8.41
N TYR A 325 -18.51 11.54 -8.01
CA TYR A 325 -17.41 11.04 -7.20
C TYR A 325 -16.07 11.24 -7.91
N HIS A 326 -15.94 10.81 -9.16
CA HIS A 326 -14.70 10.94 -9.92
C HIS A 326 -14.34 12.39 -10.23
N LEU A 327 -15.31 13.29 -10.43
CA LEU A 327 -15.10 14.73 -10.48
C LEU A 327 -14.43 15.23 -9.20
N THR A 328 -14.99 14.89 -8.04
CA THR A 328 -14.43 15.31 -6.74
C THR A 328 -13.07 14.70 -6.41
N LYS A 329 -12.66 13.65 -7.14
CA LYS A 329 -11.33 13.02 -7.03
C LYS A 329 -10.26 13.70 -7.88
N LEU A 330 -10.63 14.54 -8.82
CA LEU A 330 -9.64 15.20 -9.68
C LEU A 330 -8.71 16.10 -8.84
N PRO A 331 -7.38 16.02 -9.08
CA PRO A 331 -6.41 16.82 -8.33
C PRO A 331 -6.69 18.32 -8.40
N LEU A 332 -7.15 18.81 -9.56
CA LEU A 332 -7.52 20.24 -9.74
C LEU A 332 -8.72 20.62 -8.88
N PHE A 333 -9.75 19.76 -8.79
CA PHE A 333 -10.89 20.01 -7.90
C PHE A 333 -10.44 20.10 -6.44
N ARG A 334 -9.62 19.12 -5.99
CA ARG A 334 -9.11 19.07 -4.61
C ARG A 334 -8.25 20.28 -4.27
N LYS A 335 -7.37 20.67 -5.19
CA LYS A 335 -6.51 21.84 -5.01
C LYS A 335 -7.31 23.15 -4.96
N ASP A 336 -8.32 23.29 -5.79
CA ASP A 336 -9.20 24.46 -5.77
C ASP A 336 -10.03 24.49 -4.48
N ALA A 337 -10.59 23.34 -4.05
CA ALA A 337 -11.31 23.22 -2.80
C ALA A 337 -10.42 23.56 -1.58
N GLU A 338 -9.15 23.14 -1.57
CA GLU A 338 -8.16 23.43 -0.52
C GLU A 338 -7.93 24.94 -0.36
N ILE A 339 -7.81 25.67 -1.47
CA ILE A 339 -7.63 27.14 -1.46
C ILE A 339 -8.82 27.85 -0.79
N HIS A 340 -10.03 27.29 -0.94
CA HIS A 340 -11.26 27.87 -0.41
C HIS A 340 -11.65 27.35 0.98
N MET A 341 -10.81 26.50 1.61
CA MET A 341 -11.08 26.03 2.96
C MET A 341 -11.01 27.14 4.00
N THR A 342 -11.93 27.09 4.97
CA THR A 342 -12.03 28.04 6.09
C THR A 342 -11.81 27.34 7.42
N GLY A 343 -11.35 28.07 8.44
CA GLY A 343 -11.09 27.58 9.80
C GLY A 343 -9.64 27.80 10.25
N SER A 344 -9.34 27.38 11.46
CA SER A 344 -7.98 27.48 12.06
C SER A 344 -7.03 26.44 11.49
N ALA A 345 -5.72 26.67 11.63
CA ALA A 345 -4.67 25.75 11.17
C ALA A 345 -4.90 24.33 11.72
N GLY A 346 -4.83 23.33 10.84
CA GLY A 346 -5.06 21.91 11.17
C GLY A 346 -6.51 21.47 11.29
N GLN A 347 -7.48 22.42 11.24
CA GLN A 347 -8.92 22.11 11.30
C GLN A 347 -9.74 22.89 10.25
N LYS A 348 -9.16 23.11 9.09
CA LYS A 348 -9.86 23.76 7.97
C LYS A 348 -10.92 22.82 7.37
N ARG A 349 -11.98 23.41 6.83
CA ARG A 349 -13.09 22.69 6.19
C ARG A 349 -13.51 23.38 4.90
N VAL A 350 -13.90 22.58 3.92
CA VAL A 350 -14.51 23.08 2.69
C VAL A 350 -15.92 23.59 3.01
N PRO A 351 -16.25 24.87 2.74
CA PRO A 351 -17.59 25.40 2.97
C PRO A 351 -18.63 24.82 2.02
N THR A 352 -19.88 24.62 2.49
CA THR A 352 -20.99 24.22 1.62
C THR A 352 -21.25 25.23 0.50
N THR A 353 -21.06 26.53 0.79
CA THR A 353 -21.22 27.61 -0.19
C THR A 353 -20.22 27.53 -1.34
N TYR A 354 -18.97 27.08 -1.07
CA TYR A 354 -17.99 26.81 -2.12
C TYR A 354 -18.50 25.71 -3.06
N LEU A 355 -18.91 24.56 -2.50
CA LEU A 355 -19.44 23.46 -3.32
C LEU A 355 -20.68 23.88 -4.11
N ALA A 356 -21.61 24.58 -3.47
CA ALA A 356 -22.84 25.02 -4.12
C ALA A 356 -22.58 25.91 -5.35
N ASN A 357 -21.60 26.79 -5.27
CA ASN A 357 -21.25 27.74 -6.31
C ASN A 357 -20.16 27.28 -7.28
N PHE A 358 -19.68 26.02 -7.10
CA PHE A 358 -18.69 25.46 -8.00
C PHE A 358 -19.28 25.25 -9.40
N LYS A 359 -18.67 25.88 -10.41
CA LYS A 359 -19.12 25.85 -11.80
C LYS A 359 -18.47 24.71 -12.56
N ILE A 360 -19.27 23.92 -13.26
CA ILE A 360 -18.81 22.77 -14.02
C ILE A 360 -19.61 22.59 -15.31
N LYS A 361 -18.95 22.08 -16.34
CA LYS A 361 -19.63 21.56 -17.53
C LYS A 361 -20.17 20.16 -17.21
N VAL A 362 -21.47 19.96 -17.39
CA VAL A 362 -22.15 18.69 -17.13
C VAL A 362 -22.27 17.93 -18.45
N PRO A 363 -21.62 16.74 -18.58
CA PRO A 363 -21.75 15.93 -19.78
C PRO A 363 -23.14 15.28 -19.86
N PRO A 364 -23.62 14.89 -21.05
CA PRO A 364 -24.88 14.17 -21.21
C PRO A 364 -24.97 12.95 -20.29
N ILE A 365 -26.16 12.70 -19.74
CA ILE A 365 -26.38 11.62 -18.75
C ILE A 365 -26.05 10.23 -19.34
N GLU A 366 -26.28 10.04 -20.65
CA GLU A 366 -25.94 8.80 -21.34
C GLU A 366 -24.43 8.53 -21.32
N LEU A 367 -23.62 9.59 -21.45
CA LEU A 367 -22.17 9.48 -21.40
C LEU A 367 -21.68 9.19 -19.98
N GLN A 368 -22.30 9.83 -18.96
CA GLN A 368 -22.04 9.56 -17.56
C GLN A 368 -22.40 8.10 -17.21
N ASN A 369 -23.51 7.59 -17.71
CA ASN A 369 -23.93 6.20 -17.46
C ASN A 369 -22.98 5.20 -18.11
N LYS A 370 -22.52 5.43 -19.33
CA LYS A 370 -21.46 4.62 -19.97
C LYS A 370 -20.15 4.61 -19.16
N PHE A 371 -19.81 5.74 -18.59
CA PHE A 371 -18.67 5.82 -17.66
C PHE A 371 -18.90 4.98 -16.41
N ALA A 372 -20.06 5.12 -15.76
CA ALA A 372 -20.42 4.37 -14.56
C ALA A 372 -20.37 2.84 -14.78
N GLU A 373 -20.88 2.35 -15.92
CA GLU A 373 -20.77 0.93 -16.29
C GLU A 373 -19.33 0.44 -16.42
N ARG A 374 -18.45 1.26 -17.01
CA ARG A 374 -17.02 0.92 -17.14
C ARG A 374 -16.32 0.91 -15.78
N ILE A 375 -16.63 1.87 -14.92
CA ILE A 375 -16.11 1.92 -13.56
C ILE A 375 -16.55 0.70 -12.77
N GLU A 376 -17.80 0.29 -12.86
CA GLU A 376 -18.29 -0.91 -12.16
C GLU A 376 -17.51 -2.16 -12.57
N LYS A 377 -17.20 -2.33 -13.85
CA LYS A 377 -16.36 -3.44 -14.34
C LYS A 377 -14.94 -3.36 -13.78
N ILE A 378 -14.35 -2.17 -13.72
CA ILE A 378 -13.02 -1.95 -13.15
C ILE A 378 -13.03 -2.29 -11.65
N GLU A 379 -14.02 -1.85 -10.89
CA GLU A 379 -14.11 -2.13 -9.45
C GLU A 379 -14.31 -3.63 -9.16
N LYS A 380 -15.13 -4.33 -9.94
CA LYS A 380 -15.25 -5.80 -9.87
C LYS A 380 -13.91 -6.49 -10.13
N LEU A 381 -13.15 -6.03 -11.13
CA LEU A 381 -11.83 -6.58 -11.43
C LEU A 381 -10.82 -6.30 -10.30
N LYS A 382 -10.80 -5.08 -9.75
CA LYS A 382 -9.98 -4.75 -8.57
C LYS A 382 -10.29 -5.67 -7.39
N PHE A 383 -11.57 -5.88 -7.08
CA PHE A 383 -11.98 -6.79 -6.01
C PHE A 383 -11.48 -8.22 -6.24
N THR A 384 -11.65 -8.75 -7.45
CA THR A 384 -11.15 -10.08 -7.82
C THR A 384 -9.65 -10.19 -7.64
N ILE A 385 -8.89 -9.20 -8.11
CA ILE A 385 -7.43 -9.16 -7.98
C ILE A 385 -7.00 -9.11 -6.50
N MET A 386 -7.65 -8.30 -5.68
CA MET A 386 -7.37 -8.22 -4.23
C MET A 386 -7.64 -9.55 -3.54
N THR A 387 -8.72 -10.24 -3.90
CA THR A 387 -9.05 -11.58 -3.39
C THR A 387 -7.98 -12.61 -3.78
N ILE A 388 -7.50 -12.59 -5.02
CA ILE A 388 -6.40 -13.46 -5.49
C ILE A 388 -5.14 -13.21 -4.66
N ILE A 389 -4.77 -11.94 -4.44
CA ILE A 389 -3.61 -11.58 -3.63
C ILE A 389 -3.76 -12.15 -2.20
N LEU A 390 -4.92 -11.96 -1.56
CA LEU A 390 -5.18 -12.43 -0.21
C LEU A 390 -5.07 -13.96 -0.10
N ILE A 391 -5.75 -14.70 -0.99
CA ILE A 391 -5.68 -16.16 -1.04
C ILE A 391 -4.24 -16.64 -1.28
N THR A 392 -3.49 -15.93 -2.12
CA THR A 392 -2.09 -16.27 -2.40
C THR A 392 -1.23 -16.10 -1.15
N TYR A 393 -1.41 -15.02 -0.37
CA TYR A 393 -0.72 -14.82 0.91
C TYR A 393 -1.08 -15.87 1.94
N GLU A 394 -2.35 -16.27 2.05
CA GLU A 394 -2.77 -17.32 2.97
C GLU A 394 -2.16 -18.69 2.60
N ASN A 395 -2.11 -19.01 1.32
CA ASN A 395 -1.46 -20.24 0.84
C ASN A 395 0.05 -20.24 1.11
N MET A 396 0.73 -19.08 1.02
CA MET A 396 2.12 -18.96 1.41
C MET A 396 2.33 -19.21 2.91
N LYS A 397 1.43 -18.69 3.76
CA LYS A 397 1.47 -18.93 5.22
C LYS A 397 1.29 -20.40 5.55
N LYS A 398 0.27 -21.05 4.99
CA LYS A 398 -0.01 -22.47 5.25
C LYS A 398 1.14 -23.39 4.85
N LYS A 399 1.82 -23.11 3.74
CA LYS A 399 2.97 -23.92 3.27
C LYS A 399 4.29 -23.60 4.00
N GLY A 400 4.39 -22.45 4.68
CA GLY A 400 5.53 -22.07 5.53
C GLY A 400 5.40 -22.43 7.01
N VAL A 401 4.22 -22.88 7.46
CA VAL A 401 3.89 -23.03 8.90
C VAL A 401 3.43 -24.45 9.28
N GLU A 402 3.24 -25.37 8.33
CA GLU A 402 2.92 -26.75 8.74
C GLU A 402 4.19 -27.52 9.09
N LYS A 403 4.63 -27.35 10.31
CA LYS A 403 5.05 -28.34 11.32
C LYS A 403 5.82 -27.64 12.44
N ASP A 404 5.12 -27.24 13.47
CA ASP A 404 5.66 -27.26 14.82
C ASP A 404 5.43 -28.63 15.43
#